data_dd4bae54f410c986147c627548834f35
#
_entry.id   dd4bae54f410c986147c627548834f35
#
_cell.length_a   1.000
_cell.length_b   1.000
_cell.length_c   1.000
_cell.angle_alpha   90.00
_cell.angle_beta   90.00
_cell.angle_gamma   90.00
#
_symmetry.space_group_name_H-M   'P 1'
#
loop_
_entity.id
_entity.type
_entity.pdbx_description
1 polymer ?
#
loop_
_entity_poly.entity_id
_entity_poly.type
_entity_poly.pdbx_seq_one_letter_code
_entity_poly.pdbx_strand_id
1 'polypeptide(L)'
;IINNEFLASPRIDNLSCTFAGLEAFLKNKSDDINLFVIFNSEEIGSNTWEGADSNFLIDTLKKICASLNLDLTHILDQSMMINADNTHARHPNHDELSDHTNTPPLSSGIMIMKETNSSTNSISSSIFKHICEKEKIKYSYYTSRNDYATGSTLAGASLKHLSINSLDIGLVMLAMHSSFEV
;
A
#
# COMPACT_ATOMS: atom_id res chain seq x y z
N ILE A 1 -4.35 -23.62 3.73
CA ILE A 1 -3.82 -23.28 5.08
C ILE A 1 -2.75 -24.30 5.43
N ILE A 2 -1.58 -23.87 5.83
CA ILE A 2 -0.46 -24.71 6.24
C ILE A 2 -0.38 -24.70 7.77
N ASN A 3 -0.50 -25.86 8.42
CA ASN A 3 -0.44 -26.05 9.87
C ASN A 3 -1.37 -25.13 10.70
N ASN A 4 -2.46 -24.63 10.15
CA ASN A 4 -3.33 -23.62 10.73
C ASN A 4 -2.61 -22.30 11.12
N GLU A 5 -1.44 -22.04 10.52
CA GLU A 5 -0.59 -20.88 10.84
C GLU A 5 -0.40 -19.98 9.63
N PHE A 6 -0.21 -20.55 8.45
CA PHE A 6 0.04 -19.81 7.24
C PHE A 6 -1.05 -20.02 6.20
N LEU A 7 -1.36 -18.97 5.48
CA LEU A 7 -2.15 -19.03 4.26
C LEU A 7 -1.19 -19.14 3.07
N ALA A 8 -1.39 -20.15 2.23
CA ALA A 8 -0.68 -20.26 0.97
C ALA A 8 -1.65 -20.25 -0.18
N SER A 9 -1.44 -19.39 -1.15
CA SER A 9 -2.31 -19.20 -2.31
C SER A 9 -1.54 -18.51 -3.44
N PRO A 10 -1.90 -18.68 -4.71
CA PRO A 10 -1.45 -17.75 -5.73
C PRO A 10 -2.11 -16.38 -5.53
N ARG A 11 -1.45 -15.32 -5.95
CA ARG A 11 -1.96 -13.95 -6.00
C ARG A 11 -2.37 -13.36 -4.63
N ILE A 12 -1.68 -13.74 -3.56
CA ILE A 12 -1.77 -13.02 -2.28
C ILE A 12 -1.38 -11.56 -2.54
N ASP A 13 -0.34 -11.37 -3.32
CA ASP A 13 0.00 -10.13 -3.97
C ASP A 13 -0.91 -9.90 -5.20
N ASN A 14 -1.79 -8.88 -5.19
CA ASN A 14 -2.13 -8.00 -4.08
C ASN A 14 -3.59 -8.17 -3.66
N LEU A 15 -4.14 -9.40 -3.76
CA LEU A 15 -5.52 -9.69 -3.35
C LEU A 15 -5.73 -9.54 -1.84
N SER A 16 -4.69 -9.77 -1.03
CA SER A 16 -4.78 -9.63 0.43
C SER A 16 -5.03 -8.18 0.84
N CYS A 17 -4.26 -7.23 0.34
CA CYS A 17 -4.46 -5.81 0.62
C CYS A 17 -5.73 -5.27 -0.05
N THR A 18 -6.06 -5.74 -1.25
CA THR A 18 -7.31 -5.40 -1.95
C THR A 18 -8.52 -5.83 -1.14
N PHE A 19 -8.54 -7.05 -0.61
CA PHE A 19 -9.62 -7.54 0.24
C PHE A 19 -9.74 -6.73 1.54
N ALA A 20 -8.62 -6.48 2.22
CA ALA A 20 -8.60 -5.69 3.45
C ALA A 20 -9.11 -4.26 3.22
N GLY A 21 -8.67 -3.62 2.14
CA GLY A 21 -9.13 -2.28 1.76
C GLY A 21 -10.61 -2.22 1.42
N LEU A 22 -11.12 -3.21 0.67
CA LEU A 22 -12.55 -3.32 0.35
C LEU A 22 -13.40 -3.51 1.61
N GLU A 23 -12.99 -4.39 2.51
CA GLU A 23 -13.69 -4.63 3.79
C GLU A 23 -13.71 -3.36 4.65
N ALA A 24 -12.60 -2.63 4.72
CA ALA A 24 -12.52 -1.37 5.45
C ALA A 24 -13.46 -0.32 4.82
N PHE A 25 -13.46 -0.19 3.49
CA PHE A 25 -14.31 0.73 2.76
C PHE A 25 -15.80 0.44 2.98
N LEU A 26 -16.21 -0.82 2.88
CA LEU A 26 -17.61 -1.21 3.07
C LEU A 26 -18.11 -1.05 4.52
N LYS A 27 -17.21 -1.15 5.50
CA LYS A 27 -17.53 -0.97 6.92
C LYS A 27 -17.46 0.48 7.39
N ASN A 28 -16.88 1.36 6.58
CA ASN A 28 -16.75 2.77 6.94
C ASN A 28 -18.12 3.44 7.02
N LYS A 29 -18.30 4.26 8.06
CA LYS A 29 -19.53 5.03 8.32
C LYS A 29 -19.25 6.53 8.46
N SER A 30 -18.08 6.97 8.01
CA SER A 30 -17.73 8.38 7.99
C SER A 30 -18.62 9.14 6.99
N ASP A 31 -18.96 10.38 7.32
CA ASP A 31 -19.64 11.31 6.41
C ASP A 31 -18.67 11.97 5.40
N ASP A 32 -17.38 11.66 5.48
CA ASP A 32 -16.37 12.13 4.53
C ASP A 32 -16.50 11.46 3.17
N ILE A 33 -15.88 12.04 2.15
CA ILE A 33 -15.77 11.41 0.84
C ILE A 33 -14.70 10.33 0.92
N ASN A 34 -15.14 9.08 0.90
CA ASN A 34 -14.26 7.92 0.92
C ASN A 34 -14.18 7.32 -0.48
N LEU A 35 -12.97 7.06 -0.94
CA LEU A 35 -12.72 6.46 -2.23
C LEU A 35 -11.87 5.21 -2.06
N PHE A 36 -12.29 4.11 -2.68
CA PHE A 36 -11.49 2.89 -2.80
C PHE A 36 -11.21 2.65 -4.28
N VAL A 37 -9.94 2.53 -4.64
CA VAL A 37 -9.51 2.39 -6.04
C VAL A 37 -8.63 1.17 -6.17
N ILE A 38 -8.90 0.36 -7.18
CA ILE A 38 -8.05 -0.75 -7.60
C ILE A 38 -7.53 -0.41 -8.99
N PHE A 39 -6.22 -0.33 -9.14
CA PHE A 39 -5.57 -0.09 -10.43
C PHE A 39 -5.29 -1.40 -11.15
N ASN A 40 -5.26 -1.34 -12.46
CA ASN A 40 -4.81 -2.43 -13.31
C ASN A 40 -3.33 -2.25 -13.69
N SER A 41 -2.71 -3.34 -14.13
CA SER A 41 -1.37 -3.31 -14.76
C SER A 41 -0.22 -2.86 -13.86
N GLU A 42 -0.31 -3.05 -12.53
CA GLU A 42 0.77 -2.71 -11.61
C GLU A 42 2.04 -3.48 -11.97
N GLU A 43 1.97 -4.78 -12.12
CA GLU A 43 3.06 -5.72 -12.38
C GLU A 43 3.81 -5.50 -13.70
N ILE A 44 3.24 -4.74 -14.60
CA ILE A 44 3.84 -4.37 -15.89
C ILE A 44 4.18 -2.87 -15.97
N GLY A 45 4.25 -2.19 -14.80
CA GLY A 45 4.74 -0.82 -14.65
C GLY A 45 3.68 0.27 -14.67
N SER A 46 2.41 -0.06 -14.47
CA SER A 46 1.30 0.91 -14.33
C SER A 46 1.03 1.83 -15.54
N ASN A 47 1.71 1.62 -16.66
CA ASN A 47 1.69 2.51 -17.85
C ASN A 47 0.53 2.19 -18.82
N THR A 48 -0.64 1.89 -18.30
CA THR A 48 -1.85 1.71 -19.11
C THR A 48 -2.88 2.80 -18.78
N TRP A 49 -3.92 2.93 -19.58
CA TRP A 49 -4.94 3.95 -19.33
C TRP A 49 -5.72 3.73 -18.02
N GLU A 50 -5.72 2.51 -17.48
CA GLU A 50 -6.31 2.11 -16.19
C GLU A 50 -5.28 1.97 -15.08
N GLY A 51 -4.00 2.16 -15.38
CA GLY A 51 -2.91 2.01 -14.43
C GLY A 51 -2.74 3.23 -13.54
N ALA A 52 -1.96 3.07 -12.49
CA ALA A 52 -1.72 4.13 -11.53
C ALA A 52 -0.92 5.31 -12.12
N ASP A 53 -0.11 5.07 -13.16
CA ASP A 53 0.64 6.10 -13.91
C ASP A 53 -0.17 6.70 -15.06
N SER A 54 -1.48 6.86 -14.87
CA SER A 54 -2.39 7.48 -15.84
C SER A 54 -3.17 8.62 -15.19
N ASN A 55 -3.92 9.35 -16.00
CA ASN A 55 -4.83 10.36 -15.50
C ASN A 55 -6.18 9.80 -14.99
N PHE A 56 -6.36 8.46 -14.96
CA PHE A 56 -7.62 7.83 -14.57
C PHE A 56 -8.14 8.34 -13.22
N LEU A 57 -7.29 8.32 -12.20
CA LEU A 57 -7.68 8.74 -10.85
C LEU A 57 -7.95 10.23 -10.78
N ILE A 58 -7.02 11.07 -11.27
CA ILE A 58 -7.19 12.54 -11.20
C ILE A 58 -8.40 13.02 -12.02
N ASP A 59 -8.66 12.44 -13.17
CA ASP A 59 -9.81 12.81 -13.99
C ASP A 59 -11.13 12.33 -13.37
N THR A 60 -11.12 11.20 -12.66
CA THR A 60 -12.26 10.72 -11.88
C THR A 60 -12.55 11.66 -10.71
N LEU A 61 -11.52 12.05 -9.95
CA LEU A 61 -11.65 13.00 -8.85
C LEU A 61 -12.17 14.37 -9.32
N LYS A 62 -11.67 14.89 -10.44
CA LYS A 62 -12.17 16.13 -11.04
C LYS A 62 -13.68 16.05 -11.33
N LYS A 63 -14.14 14.92 -11.89
CA LYS A 63 -15.56 14.73 -12.21
C LYS A 63 -16.41 14.64 -10.94
N ILE A 64 -15.96 13.93 -9.91
CA ILE A 64 -16.63 13.84 -8.61
C ILE A 64 -16.73 15.22 -7.97
N CYS A 65 -15.63 15.95 -7.84
CA CYS A 65 -15.62 17.29 -7.25
C CYS A 65 -16.51 18.27 -8.01
N ALA A 66 -16.45 18.24 -9.35
CA ALA A 66 -17.32 19.06 -10.17
C ALA A 66 -18.82 18.76 -9.95
N SER A 67 -19.18 17.48 -9.83
CA SER A 67 -20.58 17.08 -9.59
C SER A 67 -21.09 17.49 -8.19
N LEU A 68 -20.19 17.61 -7.23
CA LEU A 68 -20.48 18.01 -5.85
C LEU A 68 -20.24 19.52 -5.61
N ASN A 69 -19.83 20.25 -6.65
CA ASN A 69 -19.48 21.67 -6.57
C ASN A 69 -18.38 21.96 -5.52
N LEU A 70 -17.34 21.10 -5.51
CA LEU A 70 -16.18 21.16 -4.62
C LEU A 70 -14.93 21.58 -5.38
N ASP A 71 -14.03 22.29 -4.72
CA ASP A 71 -12.68 22.57 -5.22
C ASP A 71 -11.75 21.38 -4.95
N LEU A 72 -11.25 20.77 -6.03
CA LEU A 72 -10.41 19.58 -5.93
C LEU A 72 -9.10 19.87 -5.17
N THR A 73 -8.48 21.01 -5.37
CA THR A 73 -7.22 21.36 -4.72
C THR A 73 -7.41 21.43 -3.21
N HIS A 74 -8.46 22.11 -2.79
CA HIS A 74 -8.81 22.22 -1.38
C HIS A 74 -9.12 20.85 -0.75
N ILE A 75 -9.82 19.98 -1.47
CA ILE A 75 -10.12 18.61 -1.00
C ILE A 75 -8.84 17.79 -0.86
N LEU A 76 -7.92 17.84 -1.82
CA LEU A 76 -6.66 17.10 -1.76
C LEU A 76 -5.78 17.56 -0.59
N ASP A 77 -5.73 18.86 -0.30
CA ASP A 77 -4.98 19.41 0.83
C ASP A 77 -5.45 18.89 2.20
N GLN A 78 -6.71 18.50 2.30
CA GLN A 78 -7.32 17.97 3.53
C GLN A 78 -7.46 16.44 3.52
N SER A 79 -6.98 15.78 2.48
CA SER A 79 -7.13 14.35 2.27
C SER A 79 -5.83 13.61 2.57
N MET A 80 -5.96 12.31 2.76
CA MET A 80 -4.85 11.40 2.88
C MET A 80 -5.09 10.16 2.02
N MET A 81 -4.07 9.74 1.29
CA MET A 81 -4.08 8.52 0.49
C MET A 81 -3.31 7.42 1.21
N ILE A 82 -3.89 6.24 1.26
CA ILE A 82 -3.23 5.03 1.73
C ILE A 82 -3.03 4.12 0.52
N ASN A 83 -1.78 3.85 0.19
CA ASN A 83 -1.42 2.83 -0.78
C ASN A 83 -1.17 1.53 -0.01
N ALA A 84 -1.85 0.48 -0.43
CA ALA A 84 -1.75 -0.82 0.23
C ALA A 84 -1.26 -1.87 -0.76
N ASP A 85 -0.06 -2.37 -0.53
CA ASP A 85 0.60 -3.35 -1.37
C ASP A 85 1.43 -4.33 -0.54
N ASN A 86 1.60 -5.56 -1.02
CA ASN A 86 2.41 -6.53 -0.31
C ASN A 86 3.91 -6.21 -0.44
N THR A 87 4.70 -6.71 0.50
CA THR A 87 6.16 -6.58 0.45
C THR A 87 6.84 -7.86 0.92
N HIS A 88 8.15 -7.95 0.70
CA HIS A 88 8.91 -9.15 1.03
C HIS A 88 9.13 -9.31 2.53
N ALA A 89 8.79 -10.46 3.09
CA ALA A 89 9.26 -10.86 4.41
C ALA A 89 10.75 -11.21 4.36
N ARG A 90 11.45 -11.09 5.48
CA ARG A 90 12.79 -11.62 5.63
C ARG A 90 12.75 -13.13 5.44
N HIS A 91 13.44 -13.61 4.41
CA HIS A 91 13.43 -15.02 4.04
C HIS A 91 14.35 -15.82 4.96
N PRO A 92 13.88 -16.88 5.63
CA PRO A 92 14.65 -17.61 6.63
C PRO A 92 15.91 -18.30 6.08
N ASN A 93 15.92 -18.65 4.79
CA ASN A 93 17.06 -19.32 4.14
C ASN A 93 17.90 -18.35 3.28
N HIS A 94 17.50 -17.10 3.14
CA HIS A 94 18.16 -16.09 2.30
C HIS A 94 18.14 -14.73 3.01
N ASP A 95 18.59 -14.73 4.27
CA ASP A 95 18.63 -13.55 5.11
C ASP A 95 19.55 -12.46 4.53
N GLU A 96 20.55 -12.85 3.76
CA GLU A 96 21.48 -11.96 3.07
C GLU A 96 20.82 -11.07 2.00
N LEU A 97 19.61 -11.40 1.54
CA LEU A 97 18.85 -10.57 0.58
C LEU A 97 18.07 -9.45 1.24
N SER A 98 17.96 -9.47 2.56
CA SER A 98 17.15 -8.54 3.33
C SER A 98 18.01 -7.52 4.07
N ASP A 99 17.44 -6.35 4.37
CA ASP A 99 18.01 -5.47 5.41
C ASP A 99 17.80 -6.14 6.77
N HIS A 100 18.91 -6.46 7.47
CA HIS A 100 18.86 -7.21 8.72
C HIS A 100 18.14 -6.47 9.86
N THR A 101 18.01 -5.15 9.75
CA THR A 101 17.41 -4.31 10.81
C THR A 101 15.95 -4.01 10.53
N ASN A 102 15.61 -3.77 9.26
CA ASN A 102 14.34 -3.17 8.87
C ASN A 102 13.46 -4.06 7.97
N THR A 103 13.87 -5.29 7.69
CA THR A 103 13.00 -6.25 6.99
C THR A 103 12.47 -7.27 7.99
N PRO A 104 11.21 -7.18 8.40
CA PRO A 104 10.64 -8.08 9.40
C PRO A 104 10.28 -9.45 8.82
N PRO A 105 10.22 -10.49 9.67
CA PRO A 105 9.75 -11.81 9.27
C PRO A 105 8.23 -11.82 9.05
N LEU A 106 7.69 -12.95 8.54
CA LEU A 106 6.25 -13.19 8.47
C LEU A 106 5.56 -12.93 9.83
N SER A 107 4.28 -12.61 9.81
CA SER A 107 3.46 -12.34 10.99
C SER A 107 3.90 -11.14 11.82
N SER A 108 4.63 -10.20 11.24
CA SER A 108 5.09 -8.97 11.90
C SER A 108 4.06 -7.86 11.98
N GLY A 109 2.85 -8.09 11.49
CA GLY A 109 1.77 -7.10 11.45
C GLY A 109 1.79 -6.27 10.18
N ILE A 110 1.25 -5.06 10.24
CA ILE A 110 1.22 -4.16 9.10
C ILE A 110 2.58 -3.47 8.95
N MET A 111 3.08 -3.42 7.72
CA MET A 111 4.32 -2.70 7.41
C MET A 111 4.01 -1.26 7.05
N ILE A 112 4.77 -0.35 7.63
CA ILE A 112 4.89 1.05 7.16
C ILE A 112 6.14 1.09 6.31
N MET A 113 5.97 1.24 5.00
CA MET A 113 7.07 1.20 4.05
C MET A 113 7.83 2.53 4.03
N LYS A 114 9.15 2.45 4.11
CA LYS A 114 10.07 3.59 4.04
C LYS A 114 11.20 3.26 3.06
N GLU A 115 10.85 3.24 1.80
CA GLU A 115 11.76 2.93 0.70
C GLU A 115 12.01 4.16 -0.18
N THR A 116 12.98 4.08 -1.05
CA THR A 116 13.35 5.19 -1.95
C THR A 116 12.18 5.65 -2.82
N ASN A 117 11.30 4.73 -3.21
CA ASN A 117 10.13 4.99 -4.05
C ASN A 117 8.82 5.05 -3.26
N SER A 118 8.89 5.06 -1.93
CA SER A 118 7.73 5.15 -1.05
C SER A 118 7.24 6.58 -0.94
N SER A 119 5.94 6.74 -0.84
CA SER A 119 5.28 8.02 -0.60
C SER A 119 5.18 8.41 0.87
N THR A 120 5.57 7.49 1.75
CA THR A 120 5.46 7.66 3.20
C THR A 120 6.33 8.82 3.70
N ASN A 121 5.71 9.76 4.38
CA ASN A 121 6.41 10.85 5.06
C ASN A 121 6.26 10.75 6.59
N SER A 122 6.89 11.67 7.32
CA SER A 122 6.87 11.67 8.78
C SER A 122 5.47 11.92 9.37
N ILE A 123 4.66 12.74 8.71
CA ILE A 123 3.31 13.08 9.17
C ILE A 123 2.40 11.87 8.99
N SER A 124 2.33 11.33 7.76
CA SER A 124 1.48 10.19 7.44
C SER A 124 1.82 8.95 8.28
N SER A 125 3.11 8.64 8.41
CA SER A 125 3.56 7.52 9.25
C SER A 125 3.25 7.72 10.73
N SER A 126 3.33 8.95 11.26
CA SER A 126 3.00 9.23 12.66
C SER A 126 1.50 9.10 12.94
N ILE A 127 0.66 9.57 12.03
CA ILE A 127 -0.80 9.40 12.13
C ILE A 127 -1.15 7.92 12.16
N PHE A 128 -0.64 7.14 11.22
CA PHE A 128 -0.93 5.71 11.13
C PHE A 128 -0.40 4.93 12.32
N LYS A 129 0.82 5.24 12.76
CA LYS A 129 1.39 4.69 13.99
C LYS A 129 0.47 4.93 15.19
N HIS A 130 -0.01 6.17 15.37
CA HIS A 130 -0.92 6.51 16.46
C HIS A 130 -2.22 5.68 16.40
N ILE A 131 -2.77 5.48 15.21
CA ILE A 131 -3.95 4.62 15.00
C ILE A 131 -3.64 3.18 15.41
N CYS A 132 -2.52 2.62 14.95
CA CYS A 132 -2.12 1.27 15.29
C CYS A 132 -1.94 1.08 16.80
N GLU A 133 -1.30 2.03 17.47
CA GLU A 133 -1.09 2.00 18.93
C GLU A 133 -2.41 2.08 19.69
N LYS A 134 -3.31 2.97 19.30
CA LYS A 134 -4.64 3.13 19.89
C LYS A 134 -5.49 1.86 19.75
N GLU A 135 -5.50 1.26 18.58
CA GLU A 135 -6.28 0.07 18.25
C GLU A 135 -5.56 -1.25 18.60
N LYS A 136 -4.35 -1.17 19.16
CA LYS A 136 -3.48 -2.32 19.50
C LYS A 136 -3.18 -3.22 18.30
N ILE A 137 -3.03 -2.62 17.14
CA ILE A 137 -2.65 -3.30 15.90
C ILE A 137 -1.13 -3.40 15.85
N LYS A 138 -0.62 -4.59 15.61
CA LYS A 138 0.82 -4.81 15.43
C LYS A 138 1.27 -4.19 14.11
N TYR A 139 2.34 -3.42 14.17
CA TYR A 139 2.98 -2.82 12.99
C TYR A 139 4.50 -2.87 13.09
N SER A 140 5.16 -2.74 11.97
CA SER A 140 6.61 -2.60 11.89
C SER A 140 6.98 -1.64 10.75
N TYR A 141 8.19 -1.10 10.78
CA TYR A 141 8.73 -0.40 9.62
C TYR A 141 9.39 -1.39 8.68
N TYR A 142 9.31 -1.11 7.40
CA TYR A 142 9.95 -1.89 6.36
C TYR A 142 10.85 -1.00 5.51
N THR A 143 12.05 -1.48 5.25
CA THR A 143 13.01 -0.88 4.31
C THR A 143 13.75 -2.03 3.62
N SER A 144 13.85 -1.94 2.30
CA SER A 144 14.68 -2.86 1.50
C SER A 144 16.16 -2.50 1.61
N ARG A 145 17.03 -3.40 1.18
CA ARG A 145 18.48 -3.14 1.04
C ARG A 145 18.72 -2.10 -0.04
N ASN A 146 19.58 -1.12 0.24
CA ASN A 146 19.91 -0.04 -0.70
C ASN A 146 20.83 -0.46 -1.84
N ASP A 147 21.53 -1.58 -1.70
CA ASP A 147 22.48 -2.11 -2.67
C ASP A 147 21.86 -3.17 -3.62
N TYR A 148 20.57 -3.42 -3.48
CA TYR A 148 19.79 -4.26 -4.39
C TYR A 148 18.73 -3.42 -5.11
N ALA A 149 18.51 -3.74 -6.37
CA ALA A 149 17.38 -3.18 -7.09
C ALA A 149 16.09 -3.78 -6.51
N THR A 150 15.23 -2.93 -6.01
CA THR A 150 13.91 -3.31 -5.50
C THR A 150 12.82 -2.87 -6.48
N GLY A 151 11.67 -3.52 -6.42
CA GLY A 151 10.48 -3.07 -7.12
C GLY A 151 9.97 -1.72 -6.61
N SER A 152 8.89 -1.26 -7.19
CA SER A 152 8.16 -0.09 -6.73
C SER A 152 6.69 -0.47 -6.53
N THR A 153 6.02 0.26 -5.66
CA THR A 153 4.58 0.15 -5.45
C THR A 153 3.81 1.16 -6.30
N LEU A 154 2.49 1.08 -6.27
CA LEU A 154 1.57 2.04 -6.91
C LEU A 154 1.83 3.51 -6.53
N ALA A 155 2.38 3.75 -5.35
CA ALA A 155 2.53 5.08 -4.78
C ALA A 155 3.32 6.04 -5.66
N GLY A 156 4.50 5.61 -6.11
CA GLY A 156 5.35 6.42 -6.97
C GLY A 156 4.72 6.77 -8.31
N ALA A 157 3.83 5.91 -8.81
CA ALA A 157 3.09 6.15 -10.05
C ALA A 157 1.93 7.13 -9.85
N SER A 158 1.04 6.85 -8.89
CA SER A 158 -0.16 7.67 -8.66
C SER A 158 0.16 9.08 -8.19
N LEU A 159 1.23 9.28 -7.41
CA LEU A 159 1.64 10.61 -6.93
C LEU A 159 2.24 11.52 -7.99
N LYS A 160 2.60 11.01 -9.17
CA LYS A 160 2.99 11.87 -10.29
C LYS A 160 1.83 12.78 -10.73
N HIS A 161 0.61 12.36 -10.48
CA HIS A 161 -0.62 13.03 -10.93
C HIS A 161 -1.40 13.70 -9.80
N LEU A 162 -1.05 13.42 -8.53
CA LEU A 162 -1.76 13.91 -7.35
C LEU A 162 -0.79 14.46 -6.30
N SER A 163 -0.98 15.70 -5.91
CA SER A 163 -0.34 16.28 -4.74
C SER A 163 -1.22 16.03 -3.51
N ILE A 164 -0.97 14.92 -2.82
CA ILE A 164 -1.74 14.48 -1.65
C ILE A 164 -0.81 13.91 -0.59
N ASN A 165 -1.13 14.12 0.69
CA ASN A 165 -0.41 13.44 1.76
C ASN A 165 -0.68 11.92 1.69
N SER A 166 0.37 11.11 1.67
CA SER A 166 0.21 9.68 1.43
C SER A 166 1.08 8.81 2.32
N LEU A 167 0.69 7.57 2.41
CA LEU A 167 1.31 6.51 3.22
C LEU A 167 1.31 5.19 2.45
N ASP A 168 2.43 4.50 2.44
CA ASP A 168 2.54 3.16 1.90
C ASP A 168 2.55 2.15 3.04
N ILE A 169 1.59 1.24 3.00
CA ILE A 169 1.47 0.14 3.95
C ILE A 169 1.30 -1.18 3.21
N GLY A 170 1.56 -2.28 3.92
CA GLY A 170 1.31 -3.61 3.37
C GLY A 170 1.51 -4.74 4.34
N LEU A 171 1.38 -5.94 3.83
CA LEU A 171 1.67 -7.16 4.55
C LEU A 171 2.94 -7.78 3.97
N VAL A 172 3.78 -8.35 4.84
CA VAL A 172 4.94 -9.11 4.38
C VAL A 172 4.52 -10.51 3.96
N MET A 173 5.14 -11.00 2.90
CA MET A 173 4.90 -12.31 2.35
C MET A 173 6.19 -12.98 1.86
N LEU A 174 6.16 -14.26 1.61
CA LEU A 174 7.23 -15.03 0.99
C LEU A 174 6.80 -15.54 -0.39
N ALA A 175 7.78 -15.76 -1.25
CA ALA A 175 7.59 -16.31 -2.59
C ALA A 175 6.61 -15.49 -3.47
N MET A 176 6.63 -14.15 -3.32
CA MET A 176 5.87 -13.23 -4.17
C MET A 176 6.07 -13.57 -5.65
N HIS A 177 4.98 -13.50 -6.44
CA HIS A 177 4.90 -13.86 -7.87
C HIS A 177 5.10 -15.35 -8.17
N SER A 178 5.24 -16.19 -7.17
CA SER A 178 5.25 -17.65 -7.40
C SER A 178 3.84 -18.20 -7.58
N SER A 179 3.76 -19.47 -8.03
CA SER A 179 2.46 -20.17 -8.08
C SER A 179 1.87 -20.47 -6.70
N PHE A 180 2.67 -20.31 -5.63
CA PHE A 180 2.29 -20.52 -4.24
C PHE A 180 2.99 -19.50 -3.36
N GLU A 181 2.31 -18.43 -3.07
CA GLU A 181 2.74 -17.37 -2.16
C GLU A 181 2.30 -17.69 -0.73
N VAL A 182 3.02 -17.17 0.27
CA VAL A 182 2.72 -17.42 1.69
C VAL A 182 2.73 -16.11 2.48
#